data_07ebc937154ebda81511ab97cb43a4ad
#
_entry.id   07ebc937154ebda81511ab97cb43a4ad
#
_cell.length_a   1.000
_cell.length_b   1.000
_cell.length_c   1.000
_cell.angle_alpha   90.00
_cell.angle_beta   90.00
_cell.angle_gamma   90.00
#
_symmetry.space_group_name_H-M   'P 1'
#
loop_
_entity.id
_entity.type
_entity.pdbx_description
1 polymer ?
#
loop_
_entity_poly.entity_id
_entity_poly.type
_entity_poly.pdbx_seq_one_letter_code
_entity_poly.pdbx_strand_id
1 'polypeptide(L)'
;MNVLVAGAGPAGLLVAAELALAGVEVAVVDAAPRRSSHPRGFTLSARSLELLDRRGLAERFLAEGPVVPYGMFLPGVFLDLSAMDTDHPYTLGIAQNRVEELLEEWLAELGVRVRWGSEVVDFTQDDDGVDVVVGEDCWRVSYLVGCDGSRSTVRKRAGIAFPGVDATSYGLVADVEADFDALATGEVFVLPRPGYVRIVLEEPEPRSGPVELEYVQELLNARLGRVVPLGKPLWLSRFSDAARQAERYVHGRVILAGDAAHVHPPAGAVGVNVALADAMNLGWKLAATVSGRAPAGLLQTYHDERHPVGARVLRTTRAQSLLGREDLAPVRDLVAELNGKQLAELVTGLDTWYDPRIPGDHPLLGRLAPNLPVVVDGRPTTVSELLRPGRPVLLPDLGGVLIRPDGHVAWVADPATLTAALETWTGP
;
A
#
# COMPACT_ATOMS: atom_id res chain seq x y z
N MET A 1 -12.73 12.95 20.33
CA MET A 1 -11.93 12.04 19.45
C MET A 1 -11.38 12.84 18.30
N ASN A 2 -10.09 12.64 17.96
CA ASN A 2 -9.47 13.50 16.94
C ASN A 2 -9.66 12.96 15.52
N VAL A 3 -9.45 11.66 15.31
CA VAL A 3 -9.50 11.07 13.96
C VAL A 3 -10.33 9.78 13.97
N LEU A 4 -11.17 9.63 12.95
CA LEU A 4 -11.84 8.38 12.62
C LEU A 4 -11.25 7.82 11.31
N VAL A 5 -10.84 6.57 11.33
CA VAL A 5 -10.39 5.82 10.16
C VAL A 5 -11.48 4.83 9.77
N ALA A 6 -12.02 4.95 8.57
CA ALA A 6 -12.99 4.05 7.98
C ALA A 6 -12.28 3.00 7.13
N GLY A 7 -12.34 1.74 7.54
CA GLY A 7 -11.68 0.60 6.91
C GLY A 7 -10.44 0.13 7.65
N ALA A 8 -10.41 -1.16 8.02
CA ALA A 8 -9.34 -1.85 8.73
C ALA A 8 -8.49 -2.75 7.81
N GLY A 9 -8.31 -2.36 6.56
CA GLY A 9 -7.31 -2.93 5.66
C GLY A 9 -5.90 -2.38 5.95
N PRO A 10 -4.87 -2.77 5.15
CA PRO A 10 -3.48 -2.40 5.40
C PRO A 10 -3.26 -0.88 5.53
N ALA A 11 -3.90 -0.06 4.68
CA ALA A 11 -3.81 1.39 4.76
C ALA A 11 -4.37 1.93 6.07
N GLY A 12 -5.61 1.54 6.43
CA GLY A 12 -6.28 2.07 7.61
C GLY A 12 -5.62 1.65 8.91
N LEU A 13 -5.18 0.40 9.01
CA LEU A 13 -4.44 -0.09 10.19
C LEU A 13 -3.14 0.67 10.40
N LEU A 14 -2.36 0.87 9.32
CA LEU A 14 -1.08 1.58 9.43
C LEU A 14 -1.27 3.08 9.67
N VAL A 15 -2.25 3.75 9.03
CA VAL A 15 -2.58 5.17 9.33
C VAL A 15 -2.96 5.31 10.81
N ALA A 16 -3.80 4.43 11.32
CA ALA A 16 -4.23 4.49 12.72
C ALA A 16 -3.05 4.25 13.68
N ALA A 17 -2.16 3.31 13.35
CA ALA A 17 -0.97 3.05 14.15
C ALA A 17 0.00 4.25 14.16
N GLU A 18 0.22 4.90 13.02
CA GLU A 18 1.03 6.14 12.93
C GLU A 18 0.43 7.27 13.78
N LEU A 19 -0.89 7.44 13.76
CA LEU A 19 -1.59 8.43 14.57
C LEU A 19 -1.46 8.12 16.07
N ALA A 20 -1.70 6.86 16.46
CA ALA A 20 -1.57 6.41 17.85
C ALA A 20 -0.14 6.53 18.36
N LEU A 21 0.88 6.18 17.56
CA LEU A 21 2.31 6.34 17.85
C LEU A 21 2.66 7.81 18.16
N ALA A 22 2.03 8.74 17.44
CA ALA A 22 2.20 10.18 17.65
C ALA A 22 1.35 10.74 18.81
N GLY A 23 0.58 9.91 19.52
CA GLY A 23 -0.28 10.29 20.65
C GLY A 23 -1.61 10.93 20.25
N VAL A 24 -2.05 10.76 19.00
CA VAL A 24 -3.36 11.25 18.52
C VAL A 24 -4.45 10.25 18.88
N GLU A 25 -5.55 10.71 19.46
CA GLU A 25 -6.72 9.90 19.74
C GLU A 25 -7.42 9.49 18.44
N VAL A 26 -7.35 8.21 18.10
CA VAL A 26 -7.87 7.64 16.86
C VAL A 26 -8.81 6.47 17.14
N ALA A 27 -9.86 6.34 16.32
CA ALA A 27 -10.69 5.14 16.25
C ALA A 27 -10.63 4.55 14.84
N VAL A 28 -10.73 3.23 14.76
CA VAL A 28 -10.83 2.48 13.50
C VAL A 28 -12.14 1.72 13.48
N VAL A 29 -12.89 1.87 12.40
CA VAL A 29 -14.16 1.16 12.18
C VAL A 29 -14.10 0.40 10.85
N ASP A 30 -14.73 -0.78 10.80
CA ASP A 30 -14.87 -1.54 9.56
C ASP A 30 -16.26 -2.16 9.47
N ALA A 31 -16.87 -2.09 8.29
CA ALA A 31 -18.19 -2.65 8.02
C ALA A 31 -18.23 -4.19 8.13
N ALA A 32 -17.11 -4.87 7.86
CA ALA A 32 -17.01 -6.32 8.00
C ALA A 32 -17.14 -6.74 9.48
N PRO A 33 -17.79 -7.88 9.78
CA PRO A 33 -17.94 -8.35 11.16
C PRO A 33 -16.61 -8.82 11.78
N ARG A 34 -15.59 -9.03 10.96
CA ARG A 34 -14.23 -9.43 11.34
C ARG A 34 -13.29 -9.31 10.16
N ARG A 35 -11.97 -9.35 10.41
CA ARG A 35 -10.94 -9.42 9.36
C ARG A 35 -11.19 -10.60 8.42
N SER A 36 -10.91 -10.41 7.13
CA SER A 36 -10.98 -11.48 6.14
C SER A 36 -9.96 -12.58 6.47
N SER A 37 -10.40 -13.83 6.42
CA SER A 37 -9.50 -14.98 6.50
C SER A 37 -8.82 -15.31 5.17
N HIS A 38 -9.24 -14.66 4.07
CA HIS A 38 -8.77 -14.95 2.72
C HIS A 38 -7.83 -13.84 2.23
N PRO A 39 -6.58 -14.17 1.86
CA PRO A 39 -5.60 -13.18 1.42
C PRO A 39 -5.90 -12.72 -0.01
N ARG A 40 -5.89 -11.42 -0.23
CA ARG A 40 -5.97 -10.82 -1.58
C ARG A 40 -4.62 -10.82 -2.29
N GLY A 41 -3.53 -10.61 -1.56
CA GLY A 41 -2.16 -10.57 -2.04
C GLY A 41 -1.23 -11.47 -1.22
N PHE A 42 0.02 -11.63 -1.67
CA PHE A 42 0.98 -12.56 -1.05
C PHE A 42 2.40 -12.03 -0.96
N THR A 43 2.63 -10.75 -1.20
CA THR A 43 4.01 -10.24 -1.24
C THR A 43 4.14 -8.85 -0.64
N LEU A 44 5.24 -8.64 0.09
CA LEU A 44 5.76 -7.30 0.41
C LEU A 44 7.04 -7.05 -0.36
N SER A 45 7.13 -5.86 -0.97
CA SER A 45 8.30 -5.41 -1.73
C SER A 45 9.37 -4.83 -0.83
N ALA A 46 10.58 -4.65 -1.36
CA ALA A 46 11.70 -4.01 -0.70
C ALA A 46 11.32 -2.69 -0.01
N ARG A 47 10.63 -1.78 -0.73
CA ARG A 47 10.20 -0.49 -0.16
C ARG A 47 9.27 -0.66 1.04
N SER A 48 8.34 -1.60 1.00
CA SER A 48 7.45 -1.84 2.14
C SER A 48 8.21 -2.35 3.35
N LEU A 49 9.21 -3.20 3.16
CA LEU A 49 10.06 -3.68 4.24
C LEU A 49 10.91 -2.55 4.83
N GLU A 50 11.49 -1.68 4.00
CA GLU A 50 12.20 -0.48 4.47
C GLU A 50 11.30 0.45 5.30
N LEU A 51 10.04 0.66 4.87
CA LEU A 51 9.08 1.48 5.63
C LEU A 51 8.72 0.84 6.98
N LEU A 52 8.50 -0.48 7.01
CA LEU A 52 8.27 -1.23 8.25
C LEU A 52 9.48 -1.19 9.17
N ASP A 53 10.69 -1.22 8.62
CA ASP A 53 11.94 -1.11 9.37
C ASP A 53 12.05 0.23 10.11
N ARG A 54 11.55 1.34 9.50
CA ARG A 54 11.47 2.66 10.17
C ARG A 54 10.57 2.65 11.42
N ARG A 55 9.79 1.60 11.66
CA ARG A 55 8.96 1.39 12.87
C ARG A 55 9.43 0.21 13.71
N GLY A 56 10.55 -0.42 13.32
CA GLY A 56 11.09 -1.60 14.00
C GLY A 56 10.22 -2.84 13.82
N LEU A 57 9.45 -2.90 12.75
CA LEU A 57 8.51 -3.98 12.46
C LEU A 57 9.04 -5.01 11.46
N ALA A 58 10.07 -4.68 10.65
CA ALA A 58 10.49 -5.51 9.54
C ALA A 58 10.79 -6.96 9.96
N GLU A 59 11.51 -7.18 11.07
CA GLU A 59 11.83 -8.53 11.58
C GLU A 59 10.56 -9.34 11.90
N ARG A 60 9.52 -8.70 12.48
CA ARG A 60 8.24 -9.35 12.79
C ARG A 60 7.57 -9.88 11.52
N PHE A 61 7.65 -9.14 10.43
CA PHE A 61 7.09 -9.54 9.14
C PHE A 61 7.97 -10.59 8.44
N LEU A 62 9.29 -10.43 8.47
CA LEU A 62 10.25 -11.37 7.87
C LEU A 62 10.18 -12.77 8.49
N ALA A 63 9.79 -12.88 9.75
CA ALA A 63 9.58 -14.16 10.43
C ALA A 63 8.39 -14.97 9.89
N GLU A 64 7.50 -14.36 9.09
CA GLU A 64 6.24 -14.98 8.65
C GLU A 64 6.30 -15.69 7.31
N GLY A 65 7.40 -15.56 6.56
CA GLY A 65 7.47 -16.20 5.26
C GLY A 65 8.83 -16.17 4.59
N PRO A 66 8.96 -16.85 3.46
CA PRO A 66 10.22 -16.91 2.72
C PRO A 66 10.51 -15.58 2.02
N VAL A 67 11.79 -15.25 1.93
CA VAL A 67 12.29 -14.19 1.07
C VAL A 67 12.83 -14.78 -0.23
N VAL A 68 12.60 -14.07 -1.34
CA VAL A 68 13.10 -14.48 -2.66
C VAL A 68 13.81 -13.29 -3.33
N PRO A 69 15.01 -13.48 -3.94
CA PRO A 69 15.81 -12.39 -4.49
C PRO A 69 15.29 -11.93 -5.87
N TYR A 70 13.99 -11.99 -6.08
CA TYR A 70 13.36 -11.52 -7.31
C TYR A 70 11.98 -10.91 -7.06
N GLY A 71 11.59 -9.99 -7.94
CA GLY A 71 10.26 -9.44 -8.04
C GLY A 71 9.55 -9.93 -9.29
N MET A 72 8.24 -10.16 -9.21
CA MET A 72 7.44 -10.53 -10.37
C MET A 72 7.01 -9.27 -11.13
N PHE A 73 7.48 -9.12 -12.37
CA PHE A 73 7.00 -8.07 -13.26
C PHE A 73 5.68 -8.48 -13.93
N LEU A 74 5.62 -9.69 -14.44
CA LEU A 74 4.45 -10.33 -15.04
C LEU A 74 4.48 -11.83 -14.70
N PRO A 75 3.38 -12.57 -14.84
CA PRO A 75 3.42 -14.02 -14.76
C PRO A 75 4.51 -14.60 -15.68
N GLY A 76 5.48 -15.32 -15.10
CA GLY A 76 6.63 -15.90 -15.80
C GLY A 76 7.81 -14.96 -16.06
N VAL A 77 7.71 -13.65 -15.77
CA VAL A 77 8.80 -12.67 -15.92
C VAL A 77 9.22 -12.18 -14.54
N PHE A 78 10.41 -12.60 -14.13
CA PHE A 78 11.00 -12.25 -12.84
C PHE A 78 12.20 -11.33 -13.02
N LEU A 79 12.32 -10.33 -12.15
CA LEU A 79 13.39 -9.34 -12.13
C LEU A 79 14.30 -9.64 -10.95
N ASP A 80 15.60 -9.73 -11.19
CA ASP A 80 16.60 -9.92 -10.14
C ASP A 80 16.69 -8.67 -9.26
N LEU A 81 16.53 -8.84 -7.95
CA LEU A 81 16.61 -7.80 -6.95
C LEU A 81 17.94 -7.82 -6.18
N SER A 82 18.77 -8.84 -6.35
CA SER A 82 19.98 -9.06 -5.55
C SER A 82 21.02 -7.93 -5.64
N ALA A 83 21.01 -7.18 -6.74
CA ALA A 83 21.91 -6.05 -6.99
C ALA A 83 21.29 -4.67 -6.69
N MET A 84 20.10 -4.64 -6.08
CA MET A 84 19.43 -3.38 -5.72
C MET A 84 20.07 -2.74 -4.50
N ASP A 85 20.14 -1.41 -4.51
CA ASP A 85 20.69 -0.62 -3.40
C ASP A 85 19.64 -0.45 -2.29
N THR A 86 19.51 -1.47 -1.46
CA THR A 86 18.54 -1.56 -0.36
C THR A 86 19.00 -2.61 0.67
N ASP A 87 18.59 -2.44 1.93
CA ASP A 87 18.79 -3.47 2.97
C ASP A 87 17.91 -4.72 2.75
N HIS A 88 16.90 -4.63 1.89
CA HIS A 88 15.94 -5.68 1.59
C HIS A 88 15.91 -6.01 0.09
N PRO A 89 17.02 -6.52 -0.52
CA PRO A 89 17.09 -6.79 -1.96
C PRO A 89 16.31 -8.07 -2.34
N TYR A 90 15.06 -8.17 -1.88
CA TYR A 90 14.19 -9.34 -2.04
C TYR A 90 12.71 -8.97 -1.91
N THR A 91 11.87 -9.90 -2.29
CA THR A 91 10.43 -9.89 -2.00
C THR A 91 10.14 -10.84 -0.86
N LEU A 92 9.37 -10.41 0.13
CA LEU A 92 8.85 -11.27 1.19
C LEU A 92 7.54 -11.92 0.72
N GLY A 93 7.48 -13.25 0.77
CA GLY A 93 6.27 -14.02 0.56
C GLY A 93 5.44 -14.08 1.85
N ILE A 94 4.41 -13.26 1.95
CA ILE A 94 3.51 -13.20 3.11
C ILE A 94 2.07 -12.96 2.64
N ALA A 95 1.11 -13.68 3.21
CA ALA A 95 -0.30 -13.49 2.93
C ALA A 95 -0.81 -12.13 3.47
N GLN A 96 -1.59 -11.39 2.67
CA GLN A 96 -2.07 -10.05 3.07
C GLN A 96 -2.89 -10.06 4.36
N ASN A 97 -3.71 -11.08 4.60
CA ASN A 97 -4.44 -11.21 5.86
C ASN A 97 -3.50 -11.35 7.07
N ARG A 98 -2.31 -11.93 6.89
CA ARG A 98 -1.28 -11.97 7.95
C ARG A 98 -0.61 -10.60 8.11
N VAL A 99 -0.39 -9.86 7.03
CA VAL A 99 0.04 -8.45 7.10
C VAL A 99 -0.94 -7.62 7.91
N GLU A 100 -2.24 -7.74 7.62
CA GLU A 100 -3.31 -7.05 8.35
C GLU A 100 -3.34 -7.46 9.84
N GLU A 101 -3.12 -8.73 10.15
CA GLU A 101 -3.06 -9.23 11.52
C GLU A 101 -1.90 -8.63 12.31
N LEU A 102 -0.70 -8.63 11.75
CA LEU A 102 0.48 -8.04 12.38
C LEU A 102 0.32 -6.52 12.61
N LEU A 103 -0.31 -5.83 11.67
CA LEU A 103 -0.61 -4.40 11.84
C LEU A 103 -1.68 -4.16 12.92
N GLU A 104 -2.71 -5.01 13.00
CA GLU A 104 -3.75 -4.93 14.04
C GLU A 104 -3.17 -5.27 15.43
N GLU A 105 -2.27 -6.27 15.53
CA GLU A 105 -1.52 -6.57 16.75
C GLU A 105 -0.71 -5.35 17.21
N TRP A 106 0.06 -4.73 16.31
CA TRP A 106 0.82 -3.52 16.62
C TRP A 106 -0.08 -2.35 17.01
N LEU A 107 -1.18 -2.15 16.32
CA LEU A 107 -2.19 -1.13 16.67
C LEU A 107 -2.74 -1.36 18.09
N ALA A 108 -2.99 -2.63 18.45
CA ALA A 108 -3.44 -2.99 19.81
C ALA A 108 -2.37 -2.75 20.87
N GLU A 109 -1.08 -2.96 20.58
CA GLU A 109 0.05 -2.60 21.44
C GLU A 109 0.09 -1.08 21.71
N LEU A 110 -0.33 -0.27 20.73
CA LEU A 110 -0.49 1.19 20.86
C LEU A 110 -1.81 1.62 21.54
N GLY A 111 -2.60 0.65 22.03
CA GLY A 111 -3.82 0.90 22.80
C GLY A 111 -5.08 1.12 21.96
N VAL A 112 -5.04 0.91 20.66
CA VAL A 112 -6.18 1.09 19.76
C VAL A 112 -6.71 -0.26 19.27
N ARG A 113 -8.03 -0.43 19.25
CA ARG A 113 -8.69 -1.64 18.76
C ARG A 113 -9.65 -1.30 17.63
N VAL A 114 -9.72 -2.17 16.63
CA VAL A 114 -10.68 -2.06 15.53
C VAL A 114 -12.11 -2.36 16.03
N ARG A 115 -13.05 -1.52 15.65
CA ARG A 115 -14.48 -1.76 15.85
C ARG A 115 -15.06 -2.39 14.59
N TRP A 116 -15.06 -3.70 14.59
CA TRP A 116 -15.64 -4.51 13.53
C TRP A 116 -17.18 -4.44 13.53
N GLY A 117 -17.81 -4.63 12.35
CA GLY A 117 -19.25 -4.53 12.17
C GLY A 117 -19.80 -3.10 12.30
N SER A 118 -18.94 -2.10 12.10
CA SER A 118 -19.27 -0.68 12.24
C SER A 118 -19.02 0.06 10.93
N GLU A 119 -20.09 0.32 10.17
CA GLU A 119 -20.02 0.94 8.84
C GLU A 119 -20.16 2.46 8.93
N VAL A 120 -19.29 3.20 8.24
CA VAL A 120 -19.52 4.62 7.94
C VAL A 120 -20.53 4.74 6.82
N VAL A 121 -21.72 5.25 7.14
CA VAL A 121 -22.83 5.36 6.17
C VAL A 121 -22.98 6.74 5.57
N ASP A 122 -22.67 7.79 6.35
CA ASP A 122 -22.75 9.19 5.91
C ASP A 122 -21.88 10.10 6.75
N PHE A 123 -21.63 11.32 6.29
CA PHE A 123 -21.00 12.36 7.07
C PHE A 123 -21.27 13.76 6.49
N THR A 124 -21.09 14.77 7.33
CA THR A 124 -20.99 16.18 6.92
C THR A 124 -19.75 16.80 7.54
N GLN A 125 -19.11 17.74 6.84
CA GLN A 125 -17.96 18.46 7.38
C GLN A 125 -18.19 19.97 7.38
N ASP A 126 -17.56 20.66 8.34
CA ASP A 126 -17.45 22.10 8.44
C ASP A 126 -16.00 22.52 8.73
N ASP A 127 -15.78 23.79 9.05
CA ASP A 127 -14.43 24.31 9.31
C ASP A 127 -13.78 23.71 10.59
N ASP A 128 -14.58 23.20 11.53
CA ASP A 128 -14.12 22.71 12.83
C ASP A 128 -14.01 21.19 12.92
N GLY A 129 -14.73 20.44 12.06
CA GLY A 129 -14.70 18.97 12.14
C GLY A 129 -15.59 18.27 11.13
N VAL A 130 -15.80 16.99 11.42
CA VAL A 130 -16.65 16.08 10.62
C VAL A 130 -17.63 15.38 11.56
N ASP A 131 -18.92 15.49 11.27
CA ASP A 131 -19.97 14.69 11.90
C ASP A 131 -20.15 13.42 11.07
N VAL A 132 -19.79 12.28 11.63
CA VAL A 132 -19.76 10.99 10.93
C VAL A 132 -20.83 10.07 11.50
N VAL A 133 -21.67 9.52 10.63
CA VAL A 133 -22.66 8.49 10.98
C VAL A 133 -22.02 7.11 10.86
N VAL A 134 -21.87 6.42 11.98
CA VAL A 134 -21.33 5.06 12.07
C VAL A 134 -22.43 4.13 12.55
N GLY A 135 -23.00 3.34 11.64
CA GLY A 135 -24.23 2.59 11.90
C GLY A 135 -25.37 3.53 12.25
N GLU A 136 -25.86 3.49 13.50
CA GLU A 136 -26.92 4.38 14.04
C GLU A 136 -26.35 5.56 14.87
N ASP A 137 -25.06 5.54 15.19
CA ASP A 137 -24.41 6.54 16.03
C ASP A 137 -23.87 7.71 15.21
N CYS A 138 -23.86 8.92 15.80
CA CYS A 138 -23.20 10.10 15.22
C CYS A 138 -21.97 10.48 16.06
N TRP A 139 -20.81 10.59 15.40
CA TRP A 139 -19.53 10.89 16.02
C TRP A 139 -18.96 12.20 15.48
N ARG A 140 -18.58 13.13 16.36
CA ARG A 140 -17.85 14.33 15.97
C ARG A 140 -16.36 14.08 16.05
N VAL A 141 -15.63 14.28 14.94
CA VAL A 141 -14.17 14.10 14.83
C VAL A 141 -13.52 15.30 14.13
N SER A 142 -12.23 15.53 14.36
CA SER A 142 -11.48 16.57 13.66
C SER A 142 -11.21 16.21 12.20
N TYR A 143 -10.96 14.93 11.93
CA TYR A 143 -10.69 14.41 10.57
C TYR A 143 -11.30 13.02 10.38
N LEU A 144 -11.75 12.75 9.14
CA LEU A 144 -12.18 11.43 8.67
C LEU A 144 -11.20 10.92 7.60
N VAL A 145 -10.66 9.72 7.80
CA VAL A 145 -9.79 9.06 6.81
C VAL A 145 -10.53 7.87 6.20
N GLY A 146 -10.81 7.94 4.90
CA GLY A 146 -11.40 6.87 4.11
C GLY A 146 -10.34 5.88 3.61
N CYS A 147 -10.29 4.71 4.23
CA CYS A 147 -9.52 3.53 3.83
C CYS A 147 -10.46 2.35 3.51
N ASP A 148 -11.70 2.65 3.13
CA ASP A 148 -12.85 1.74 2.99
C ASP A 148 -12.93 1.06 1.61
N GLY A 149 -11.78 0.96 0.93
CA GLY A 149 -11.59 0.15 -0.26
C GLY A 149 -12.15 0.76 -1.55
N SER A 150 -12.11 -0.02 -2.62
CA SER A 150 -12.44 0.43 -3.98
C SER A 150 -13.86 0.99 -4.14
N ARG A 151 -14.80 0.50 -3.35
CA ARG A 151 -16.21 0.96 -3.35
C ARG A 151 -16.48 2.09 -2.37
N SER A 152 -15.45 2.73 -1.84
CA SER A 152 -15.44 3.74 -0.77
C SER A 152 -16.71 4.57 -0.68
N THR A 153 -17.38 4.46 0.47
CA THR A 153 -18.50 5.32 0.88
C THR A 153 -18.00 6.72 1.19
N VAL A 154 -16.84 6.82 1.86
CA VAL A 154 -16.23 8.11 2.20
C VAL A 154 -15.96 8.94 0.94
N ARG A 155 -15.31 8.35 -0.08
CA ARG A 155 -15.05 9.04 -1.36
C ARG A 155 -16.34 9.54 -2.02
N LYS A 156 -17.35 8.66 -2.10
CA LYS A 156 -18.63 8.97 -2.77
C LYS A 156 -19.39 10.09 -2.05
N ARG A 157 -19.46 10.01 -0.72
CA ARG A 157 -20.14 11.03 0.10
C ARG A 157 -19.43 12.36 0.11
N ALA A 158 -18.09 12.36 0.01
CA ALA A 158 -17.30 13.57 -0.18
C ALA A 158 -17.49 14.23 -1.57
N GLY A 159 -18.21 13.58 -2.49
CA GLY A 159 -18.34 14.06 -3.86
C GLY A 159 -17.02 14.08 -4.65
N ILE A 160 -16.03 13.30 -4.24
CA ILE A 160 -14.73 13.25 -4.91
C ILE A 160 -14.85 12.40 -6.17
N ALA A 161 -14.58 13.00 -7.34
CA ALA A 161 -14.59 12.30 -8.61
C ALA A 161 -13.53 11.20 -8.64
N PHE A 162 -13.84 10.12 -9.36
CA PHE A 162 -13.00 8.94 -9.50
C PHE A 162 -12.75 8.61 -10.98
N PRO A 163 -12.11 9.53 -11.72
CA PRO A 163 -11.81 9.32 -13.13
C PRO A 163 -10.85 8.17 -13.35
N GLY A 164 -10.83 7.66 -14.57
CA GLY A 164 -9.94 6.58 -14.97
C GLY A 164 -10.43 5.84 -16.19
N VAL A 165 -10.03 4.58 -16.27
CA VAL A 165 -10.38 3.68 -17.38
C VAL A 165 -11.26 2.56 -16.86
N ASP A 166 -12.36 2.32 -17.56
CA ASP A 166 -13.25 1.21 -17.28
C ASP A 166 -12.56 -0.13 -17.56
N ALA A 167 -13.09 -1.18 -16.93
CA ALA A 167 -12.62 -2.52 -17.16
C ALA A 167 -12.77 -2.92 -18.63
N THR A 168 -11.71 -3.48 -19.17
CA THR A 168 -11.68 -4.10 -20.51
C THR A 168 -11.48 -5.61 -20.42
N SER A 169 -11.00 -6.09 -19.28
CA SER A 169 -10.86 -7.52 -18.98
C SER A 169 -11.35 -7.82 -17.56
N TYR A 170 -11.83 -9.04 -17.40
CA TYR A 170 -12.38 -9.56 -16.15
C TYR A 170 -11.72 -10.89 -15.84
N GLY A 171 -11.58 -11.19 -14.55
CA GLY A 171 -11.00 -12.44 -14.11
C GLY A 171 -11.61 -12.96 -12.83
N LEU A 172 -11.34 -14.23 -12.59
CA LEU A 172 -11.71 -14.94 -11.37
C LEU A 172 -10.46 -15.34 -10.61
N VAL A 173 -10.55 -15.24 -9.30
CA VAL A 173 -9.61 -15.88 -8.36
C VAL A 173 -10.38 -16.93 -7.61
N ALA A 174 -9.86 -18.15 -7.61
CA ALA A 174 -10.41 -19.28 -6.87
C ALA A 174 -9.34 -19.89 -5.98
N ASP A 175 -9.55 -19.87 -4.68
CA ASP A 175 -8.80 -20.64 -3.69
C ASP A 175 -9.59 -21.92 -3.42
N VAL A 176 -9.09 -23.04 -3.90
CA VAL A 176 -9.82 -24.32 -3.89
C VAL A 176 -8.88 -25.47 -3.55
N GLU A 177 -9.43 -26.54 -2.98
CA GLU A 177 -8.73 -27.81 -2.92
C GLU A 177 -8.59 -28.37 -4.35
N ALA A 178 -7.36 -28.62 -4.81
CA ALA A 178 -7.10 -29.17 -6.14
C ALA A 178 -5.71 -29.82 -6.19
N ASP A 179 -5.51 -30.67 -7.18
CA ASP A 179 -4.21 -31.24 -7.52
C ASP A 179 -3.36 -30.19 -8.27
N PHE A 180 -2.34 -29.67 -7.58
CA PHE A 180 -1.43 -28.66 -8.15
C PHE A 180 -0.69 -29.17 -9.38
N ASP A 181 -0.16 -30.41 -9.36
CA ASP A 181 0.63 -30.96 -10.46
C ASP A 181 -0.23 -31.13 -11.72
N ALA A 182 -1.50 -31.46 -11.53
CA ALA A 182 -2.45 -31.54 -12.63
C ALA A 182 -2.79 -30.16 -13.23
N LEU A 183 -2.62 -29.06 -12.50
CA LEU A 183 -2.92 -27.68 -12.93
C LEU A 183 -1.69 -26.92 -13.43
N ALA A 184 -0.48 -27.30 -13.00
CA ALA A 184 0.77 -26.57 -13.28
C ALA A 184 1.30 -26.82 -14.71
N THR A 185 0.43 -26.72 -15.71
CA THR A 185 0.76 -26.98 -17.14
C THR A 185 1.21 -25.74 -17.89
N GLY A 186 1.16 -24.55 -17.25
CA GLY A 186 1.45 -23.27 -17.89
C GLY A 186 0.25 -22.62 -18.61
N GLU A 187 -0.86 -23.33 -18.78
CA GLU A 187 -2.07 -22.84 -19.47
C GLU A 187 -2.92 -21.91 -18.61
N VAL A 188 -2.81 -22.06 -17.29
CA VAL A 188 -3.47 -21.22 -16.27
C VAL A 188 -2.44 -20.79 -15.23
N PHE A 189 -2.68 -19.60 -14.66
CA PHE A 189 -1.86 -19.15 -13.52
C PHE A 189 -2.34 -19.84 -12.25
N VAL A 190 -1.44 -20.65 -11.67
CA VAL A 190 -1.71 -21.39 -10.43
C VAL A 190 -0.63 -21.11 -9.39
N LEU A 191 -1.02 -21.05 -8.14
CA LEU A 191 -0.14 -20.77 -7.01
C LEU A 191 -0.44 -21.74 -5.87
N PRO A 192 0.49 -22.70 -5.58
CA PRO A 192 0.29 -23.63 -4.48
C PRO A 192 0.35 -22.92 -3.13
N ARG A 193 -0.53 -23.34 -2.22
CA ARG A 193 -0.60 -22.87 -0.84
C ARG A 193 -0.82 -24.05 0.10
N PRO A 194 -0.45 -23.93 1.37
CA PRO A 194 -0.77 -24.97 2.35
C PRO A 194 -2.27 -25.27 2.39
N GLY A 195 -2.65 -26.47 1.93
CA GLY A 195 -4.02 -26.94 1.96
C GLY A 195 -4.93 -26.51 0.80
N TYR A 196 -4.46 -25.71 -0.16
CA TYR A 196 -5.25 -25.29 -1.34
C TYR A 196 -4.36 -24.81 -2.49
N VAL A 197 -5.00 -24.62 -3.64
CA VAL A 197 -4.37 -23.99 -4.81
C VAL A 197 -5.14 -22.72 -5.15
N ARG A 198 -4.44 -21.60 -5.37
CA ARG A 198 -5.02 -20.43 -6.01
C ARG A 198 -4.95 -20.57 -7.50
N ILE A 199 -6.10 -20.43 -8.16
CA ILE A 199 -6.25 -20.43 -9.60
C ILE A 199 -6.70 -19.04 -10.02
N VAL A 200 -6.09 -18.49 -11.08
CA VAL A 200 -6.52 -17.23 -11.70
C VAL A 200 -6.94 -17.55 -13.13
N LEU A 201 -8.18 -17.19 -13.46
CA LEU A 201 -8.79 -17.44 -14.76
C LEU A 201 -9.28 -16.13 -15.38
N GLU A 202 -9.22 -16.02 -16.69
CA GLU A 202 -9.90 -14.98 -17.43
C GLU A 202 -11.40 -15.28 -17.48
N GLU A 203 -12.23 -14.27 -17.28
CA GLU A 203 -13.69 -14.34 -17.43
C GLU A 203 -14.05 -13.67 -18.76
N PRO A 204 -14.50 -14.43 -19.78
CA PRO A 204 -14.70 -13.89 -21.14
C PRO A 204 -15.76 -12.79 -21.22
N GLU A 205 -16.78 -12.88 -20.37
CA GLU A 205 -17.88 -11.91 -20.30
C GLU A 205 -18.10 -11.48 -18.85
N PRO A 206 -18.31 -10.18 -18.58
CA PRO A 206 -18.58 -9.70 -17.24
C PRO A 206 -19.89 -10.27 -16.70
N ARG A 207 -19.83 -10.90 -15.53
CA ARG A 207 -21.02 -11.41 -14.83
C ARG A 207 -21.21 -10.67 -13.52
N SER A 208 -22.45 -10.54 -13.08
CA SER A 208 -22.83 -10.02 -11.77
C SER A 208 -23.19 -11.16 -10.81
N GLY A 209 -23.19 -10.87 -9.50
CA GLY A 209 -23.53 -11.83 -8.46
C GLY A 209 -22.34 -12.64 -7.93
N PRO A 210 -22.57 -13.60 -7.03
CA PRO A 210 -21.53 -14.45 -6.46
C PRO A 210 -20.85 -15.30 -7.54
N VAL A 211 -19.63 -15.75 -7.26
CA VAL A 211 -18.93 -16.73 -8.09
C VAL A 211 -19.26 -18.12 -7.58
N GLU A 212 -19.81 -18.94 -8.46
CA GLU A 212 -20.13 -20.34 -8.15
C GLU A 212 -18.96 -21.24 -8.57
N LEU A 213 -18.71 -22.32 -7.81
CA LEU A 213 -17.59 -23.24 -8.09
C LEU A 213 -17.77 -23.94 -9.44
N GLU A 214 -19.00 -24.29 -9.78
CA GLU A 214 -19.36 -24.93 -11.04
C GLU A 214 -18.93 -24.08 -12.24
N TYR A 215 -19.11 -22.77 -12.16
CA TYR A 215 -18.67 -21.85 -13.20
C TYR A 215 -17.15 -21.77 -13.31
N VAL A 216 -16.43 -21.76 -12.17
CA VAL A 216 -14.96 -21.82 -12.16
C VAL A 216 -14.49 -23.13 -12.81
N GLN A 217 -15.13 -24.26 -12.49
CA GLN A 217 -14.83 -25.57 -13.07
C GLN A 217 -15.05 -25.58 -14.59
N GLU A 218 -16.14 -24.99 -15.08
CA GLU A 218 -16.42 -24.88 -16.52
C GLU A 218 -15.33 -24.10 -17.26
N LEU A 219 -14.95 -22.92 -16.75
CA LEU A 219 -13.91 -22.08 -17.33
C LEU A 219 -12.54 -22.79 -17.32
N LEU A 220 -12.21 -23.43 -16.21
CA LEU A 220 -10.97 -24.18 -16.08
C LEU A 220 -10.91 -25.32 -17.10
N ASN A 221 -11.96 -26.13 -17.21
CA ASN A 221 -12.03 -27.23 -18.17
C ASN A 221 -11.94 -26.74 -19.62
N ALA A 222 -12.60 -25.63 -19.94
CA ALA A 222 -12.53 -25.02 -21.27
C ALA A 222 -11.10 -24.55 -21.60
N ARG A 223 -10.40 -23.96 -20.62
CA ARG A 223 -9.03 -23.48 -20.79
C ARG A 223 -8.02 -24.60 -20.92
N LEU A 224 -8.16 -25.69 -20.15
CA LEU A 224 -7.25 -26.84 -20.14
C LEU A 224 -7.58 -27.89 -21.24
N GLY A 225 -8.74 -27.80 -21.89
CA GLY A 225 -9.20 -28.83 -22.83
C GLY A 225 -9.44 -30.20 -22.20
N ARG A 226 -9.46 -30.29 -20.87
CA ARG A 226 -9.65 -31.53 -20.08
C ARG A 226 -10.26 -31.20 -18.71
N VAL A 227 -10.76 -32.22 -18.04
CA VAL A 227 -11.32 -32.08 -16.71
C VAL A 227 -10.22 -32.28 -15.66
N VAL A 228 -10.01 -31.25 -14.81
CA VAL A 228 -9.25 -31.37 -13.56
C VAL A 228 -10.24 -31.03 -12.44
N PRO A 229 -10.62 -32.02 -11.60
CA PRO A 229 -11.64 -31.81 -10.58
C PRO A 229 -11.19 -30.78 -9.54
N LEU A 230 -12.08 -29.86 -9.20
CA LEU A 230 -11.92 -28.94 -8.08
C LEU A 230 -12.67 -29.48 -6.86
N GLY A 231 -12.00 -29.45 -5.71
CA GLY A 231 -12.59 -29.80 -4.43
C GLY A 231 -13.29 -28.61 -3.77
N LYS A 232 -13.27 -28.58 -2.45
CA LYS A 232 -13.97 -27.55 -1.66
C LYS A 232 -13.42 -26.14 -1.96
N PRO A 233 -14.30 -25.17 -2.29
CA PRO A 233 -13.89 -23.77 -2.40
C PRO A 233 -13.66 -23.16 -1.01
N LEU A 234 -12.54 -22.49 -0.86
CA LEU A 234 -12.23 -21.68 0.32
C LEU A 234 -12.64 -20.24 0.08
N TRP A 235 -12.35 -19.73 -1.13
CA TRP A 235 -12.68 -18.37 -1.52
C TRP A 235 -12.78 -18.23 -3.03
N LEU A 236 -13.83 -17.56 -3.48
CA LEU A 236 -14.08 -17.28 -4.90
C LEU A 236 -14.33 -15.77 -5.04
N SER A 237 -13.72 -15.12 -5.99
CA SER A 237 -13.88 -13.68 -6.22
C SER A 237 -13.67 -13.29 -7.67
N ARG A 238 -14.24 -12.14 -8.06
CA ARG A 238 -14.00 -11.49 -9.34
C ARG A 238 -13.08 -10.31 -9.15
N PHE A 239 -12.28 -10.07 -10.18
CA PHE A 239 -11.51 -8.85 -10.33
C PHE A 239 -11.63 -8.31 -11.75
N SER A 240 -11.15 -7.10 -11.98
CA SER A 240 -11.08 -6.49 -13.30
C SER A 240 -9.82 -5.67 -13.44
N ASP A 241 -9.51 -5.28 -14.67
CA ASP A 241 -8.39 -4.39 -15.00
C ASP A 241 -8.77 -2.90 -14.94
N ALA A 242 -9.88 -2.54 -14.31
CA ALA A 242 -10.26 -1.15 -14.09
C ALA A 242 -9.13 -0.38 -13.37
N ALA A 243 -8.83 0.81 -13.87
CA ALA A 243 -7.83 1.70 -13.30
C ALA A 243 -8.45 3.08 -13.07
N ARG A 244 -8.63 3.46 -11.79
CA ARG A 244 -9.28 4.71 -11.40
C ARG A 244 -8.54 5.36 -10.25
N GLN A 245 -8.52 6.68 -10.24
CA GLN A 245 -7.89 7.45 -9.18
C GLN A 245 -8.79 8.60 -8.73
N ALA A 246 -8.87 8.83 -7.42
CA ALA A 246 -9.55 9.98 -6.87
C ALA A 246 -8.86 11.27 -7.32
N GLU A 247 -9.64 12.24 -7.79
CA GLU A 247 -9.15 13.54 -8.26
C GLU A 247 -8.32 14.25 -7.18
N ARG A 248 -8.69 14.06 -5.93
CA ARG A 248 -7.98 14.59 -4.76
C ARG A 248 -7.97 13.59 -3.61
N TYR A 249 -6.86 13.55 -2.88
CA TYR A 249 -6.72 12.68 -1.70
C TYR A 249 -7.05 13.41 -0.41
N VAL A 250 -7.02 14.75 -0.43
CA VAL A 250 -7.39 15.62 0.68
C VAL A 250 -8.54 16.54 0.23
N HIS A 251 -9.64 16.54 0.96
CA HIS A 251 -10.82 17.39 0.72
C HIS A 251 -11.33 17.95 2.04
N GLY A 252 -10.83 19.13 2.42
CA GLY A 252 -11.09 19.70 3.74
C GLY A 252 -10.55 18.79 4.85
N ARG A 253 -11.45 18.27 5.66
CA ARG A 253 -11.13 17.36 6.78
C ARG A 253 -11.33 15.87 6.44
N VAL A 254 -11.63 15.57 5.17
CA VAL A 254 -11.79 14.21 4.67
C VAL A 254 -10.60 13.83 3.81
N ILE A 255 -9.98 12.68 4.10
CA ILE A 255 -8.75 12.22 3.45
C ILE A 255 -8.97 10.80 2.95
N LEU A 256 -8.41 10.46 1.80
CA LEU A 256 -8.49 9.11 1.21
C LEU A 256 -7.10 8.46 1.16
N ALA A 257 -7.02 7.15 1.45
CA ALA A 257 -5.80 6.37 1.30
C ALA A 257 -6.09 4.94 0.80
N GLY A 258 -5.09 4.33 0.17
CA GLY A 258 -5.20 2.99 -0.41
C GLY A 258 -6.26 2.92 -1.51
N ASP A 259 -6.98 1.80 -1.57
CA ASP A 259 -7.99 1.54 -2.63
C ASP A 259 -9.14 2.55 -2.65
N ALA A 260 -9.39 3.28 -1.57
CA ALA A 260 -10.35 4.38 -1.56
C ALA A 260 -9.89 5.55 -2.43
N ALA A 261 -8.57 5.76 -2.53
CA ALA A 261 -7.94 6.81 -3.33
C ALA A 261 -7.59 6.36 -4.75
N HIS A 262 -7.22 5.09 -4.95
CA HIS A 262 -6.80 4.56 -6.25
C HIS A 262 -7.07 3.05 -6.36
N VAL A 263 -7.56 2.63 -7.50
CA VAL A 263 -7.79 1.22 -7.86
C VAL A 263 -7.03 0.92 -9.13
N HIS A 264 -6.35 -0.19 -9.15
CA HIS A 264 -5.53 -0.63 -10.28
C HIS A 264 -5.67 -2.13 -10.54
N PRO A 265 -5.34 -2.61 -11.74
CA PRO A 265 -5.25 -4.03 -12.03
C PRO A 265 -4.38 -4.78 -11.02
N PRO A 266 -4.66 -6.04 -10.69
CA PRO A 266 -3.88 -6.82 -9.73
C PRO A 266 -2.48 -7.22 -10.25
N ALA A 267 -2.08 -6.75 -11.43
CA ALA A 267 -0.77 -6.98 -12.03
C ALA A 267 0.37 -6.55 -11.09
N GLY A 268 1.39 -7.37 -10.97
CA GLY A 268 2.55 -7.11 -10.12
C GLY A 268 2.29 -7.22 -8.60
N ALA A 269 1.06 -7.51 -8.16
CA ALA A 269 0.69 -7.66 -6.74
C ALA A 269 1.09 -6.46 -5.85
N VAL A 270 1.01 -5.22 -6.37
CA VAL A 270 1.55 -4.01 -5.73
C VAL A 270 0.59 -3.33 -4.75
N GLY A 271 -0.69 -3.70 -4.71
CA GLY A 271 -1.74 -2.95 -3.99
C GLY A 271 -1.44 -2.73 -2.50
N VAL A 272 -1.07 -3.77 -1.76
CA VAL A 272 -0.71 -3.66 -0.33
C VAL A 272 0.50 -2.76 -0.14
N ASN A 273 1.48 -2.83 -1.02
CA ASN A 273 2.72 -2.04 -0.94
C ASN A 273 2.47 -0.54 -1.15
N VAL A 274 1.60 -0.19 -2.09
CA VAL A 274 1.18 1.21 -2.32
C VAL A 274 0.37 1.74 -1.13
N ALA A 275 -0.53 0.92 -0.58
CA ALA A 275 -1.34 1.25 0.58
C ALA A 275 -0.50 1.53 1.84
N LEU A 276 0.53 0.73 2.10
CA LEU A 276 1.47 0.96 3.20
C LEU A 276 2.25 2.27 3.00
N ALA A 277 2.71 2.54 1.78
CA ALA A 277 3.42 3.79 1.48
C ALA A 277 2.52 5.03 1.60
N ASP A 278 1.24 4.94 1.23
CA ASP A 278 0.26 6.00 1.47
C ASP A 278 0.10 6.27 2.98
N ALA A 279 -0.06 5.21 3.75
CA ALA A 279 -0.26 5.30 5.19
C ALA A 279 0.94 5.92 5.91
N MET A 280 2.15 5.49 5.58
CA MET A 280 3.39 6.05 6.12
C MET A 280 3.55 7.53 5.79
N ASN A 281 3.20 7.94 4.57
CA ASN A 281 3.27 9.33 4.15
C ASN A 281 2.21 10.21 4.83
N LEU A 282 0.98 9.69 4.98
CA LEU A 282 -0.15 10.41 5.56
C LEU A 282 -0.05 10.51 7.08
N GLY A 283 0.28 9.41 7.76
CA GLY A 283 0.07 9.27 9.20
C GLY A 283 0.74 10.36 10.02
N TRP A 284 2.04 10.62 9.83
CA TRP A 284 2.76 11.65 10.55
C TRP A 284 2.31 13.08 10.20
N LYS A 285 1.93 13.34 8.94
CA LYS A 285 1.45 14.64 8.49
C LYS A 285 0.12 14.98 9.13
N LEU A 286 -0.78 14.01 9.16
CA LEU A 286 -2.08 14.16 9.82
C LEU A 286 -1.90 14.28 11.34
N ALA A 287 -1.00 13.51 11.95
CA ALA A 287 -0.69 13.64 13.37
C ALA A 287 -0.16 15.02 13.74
N ALA A 288 0.76 15.56 12.95
CA ALA A 288 1.28 16.92 13.15
C ALA A 288 0.16 17.96 13.00
N THR A 289 -0.72 17.80 11.99
CA THR A 289 -1.85 18.69 11.74
C THR A 289 -2.85 18.69 12.90
N VAL A 290 -3.26 17.52 13.35
CA VAL A 290 -4.20 17.36 14.48
C VAL A 290 -3.63 17.95 15.78
N SER A 291 -2.32 17.80 15.98
CA SER A 291 -1.63 18.33 17.17
C SER A 291 -1.30 19.82 17.10
N GLY A 292 -1.67 20.52 16.01
CA GLY A 292 -1.37 21.94 15.83
C GLY A 292 0.12 22.25 15.61
N ARG A 293 0.94 21.26 15.30
CA ARG A 293 2.39 21.39 15.06
C ARG A 293 2.74 21.44 13.57
N ALA A 294 1.77 21.20 12.69
CA ALA A 294 2.02 21.18 11.25
C ALA A 294 2.26 22.61 10.73
N PRO A 295 3.30 22.82 9.92
CA PRO A 295 3.40 24.03 9.12
C PRO A 295 2.22 24.11 8.13
N ALA A 296 1.90 25.34 7.69
CA ALA A 296 0.81 25.55 6.75
C ALA A 296 1.00 24.71 5.47
N GLY A 297 -0.04 23.99 5.06
CA GLY A 297 -0.03 23.17 3.85
C GLY A 297 0.65 21.80 4.00
N LEU A 298 1.18 21.42 5.18
CA LEU A 298 1.82 20.10 5.35
C LEU A 298 0.90 18.95 4.94
N LEU A 299 -0.35 18.95 5.37
CA LEU A 299 -1.29 17.87 5.03
C LEU A 299 -1.57 17.80 3.53
N GLN A 300 -1.59 18.93 2.82
CA GLN A 300 -1.77 18.95 1.37
C GLN A 300 -0.62 18.26 0.64
N THR A 301 0.59 18.26 1.21
CA THR A 301 1.74 17.54 0.61
C THR A 301 1.50 16.03 0.50
N TYR A 302 0.58 15.45 1.28
CA TYR A 302 0.18 14.06 1.09
C TYR A 302 -0.42 13.83 -0.31
N HIS A 303 -1.35 14.69 -0.73
CA HIS A 303 -1.87 14.63 -2.10
C HIS A 303 -0.79 14.87 -3.14
N ASP A 304 0.00 15.94 -2.96
CA ASP A 304 1.01 16.36 -3.94
C ASP A 304 2.08 15.28 -4.18
N GLU A 305 2.42 14.52 -3.13
CA GLU A 305 3.42 13.44 -3.19
C GLU A 305 2.83 12.10 -3.63
N ARG A 306 1.64 11.73 -3.13
CA ARG A 306 1.09 10.39 -3.36
C ARG A 306 0.20 10.27 -4.59
N HIS A 307 -0.46 11.35 -5.01
CA HIS A 307 -1.27 11.34 -6.21
C HIS A 307 -0.45 11.05 -7.49
N PRO A 308 0.72 11.65 -7.73
CA PRO A 308 1.56 11.30 -8.88
C PRO A 308 2.06 9.86 -8.84
N VAL A 309 2.38 9.33 -7.63
CA VAL A 309 2.77 7.92 -7.45
C VAL A 309 1.61 6.99 -7.81
N GLY A 310 0.40 7.27 -7.30
CA GLY A 310 -0.82 6.53 -7.65
C GLY A 310 -1.06 6.53 -9.17
N ALA A 311 -0.98 7.69 -9.83
CA ALA A 311 -1.11 7.80 -11.29
C ALA A 311 -0.09 6.94 -12.03
N ARG A 312 1.15 6.88 -11.53
CA ARG A 312 2.20 6.03 -12.10
C ARG A 312 1.90 4.55 -11.90
N VAL A 313 1.44 4.15 -10.72
CA VAL A 313 1.03 2.76 -10.43
C VAL A 313 -0.10 2.32 -11.36
N LEU A 314 -1.14 3.14 -11.54
CA LEU A 314 -2.23 2.84 -12.47
C LEU A 314 -1.72 2.61 -13.90
N ARG A 315 -0.84 3.49 -14.38
CA ARG A 315 -0.24 3.36 -15.72
C ARG A 315 0.62 2.11 -15.85
N THR A 316 1.45 1.83 -14.84
CA THR A 316 2.36 0.67 -14.84
C THR A 316 1.60 -0.65 -14.79
N THR A 317 0.65 -0.80 -13.86
CA THR A 317 -0.13 -2.03 -13.72
C THR A 317 -1.01 -2.29 -14.92
N ARG A 318 -1.50 -1.22 -15.58
CA ARG A 318 -2.23 -1.35 -16.83
C ARG A 318 -1.30 -1.78 -17.98
N ALA A 319 -0.09 -1.22 -18.08
CA ALA A 319 0.91 -1.67 -19.05
C ALA A 319 1.27 -3.13 -18.83
N GLN A 320 1.46 -3.55 -17.58
CA GLN A 320 1.70 -4.94 -17.22
C GLN A 320 0.54 -5.87 -17.64
N SER A 321 -0.71 -5.45 -17.42
CA SER A 321 -1.88 -6.23 -17.86
C SER A 321 -1.91 -6.40 -19.37
N LEU A 322 -1.58 -5.35 -20.15
CA LEU A 322 -1.51 -5.44 -21.60
C LEU A 322 -0.36 -6.33 -22.07
N LEU A 323 0.83 -6.18 -21.48
CA LEU A 323 2.02 -7.00 -21.81
C LEU A 323 1.86 -8.48 -21.41
N GLY A 324 0.89 -8.82 -20.56
CA GLY A 324 0.52 -10.20 -20.24
C GLY A 324 -0.11 -10.97 -21.41
N ARG A 325 -0.53 -10.29 -22.47
CA ARG A 325 -1.12 -10.91 -23.66
C ARG A 325 -0.07 -11.69 -24.45
N GLU A 326 -0.44 -12.85 -24.99
CA GLU A 326 0.47 -13.73 -25.72
C GLU A 326 1.03 -13.08 -27.00
N ASP A 327 0.21 -12.30 -27.71
CA ASP A 327 0.60 -11.57 -28.93
C ASP A 327 1.65 -10.48 -28.68
N LEU A 328 1.86 -10.08 -27.42
CA LEU A 328 2.86 -9.10 -27.01
C LEU A 328 4.10 -9.71 -26.33
N ALA A 329 4.24 -11.04 -26.34
CA ALA A 329 5.39 -11.72 -25.74
C ALA A 329 6.75 -11.16 -26.22
N PRO A 330 7.00 -10.94 -27.54
CA PRO A 330 8.27 -10.37 -27.99
C PRO A 330 8.57 -8.98 -27.44
N VAL A 331 7.53 -8.15 -27.26
CA VAL A 331 7.69 -6.79 -26.66
C VAL A 331 7.99 -6.88 -25.17
N ARG A 332 7.31 -7.77 -24.46
CA ARG A 332 7.53 -8.02 -23.04
C ARG A 332 8.97 -8.48 -22.76
N ASP A 333 9.46 -9.43 -23.54
CA ASP A 333 10.79 -10.02 -23.36
C ASP A 333 11.87 -8.97 -23.64
N LEU A 334 11.72 -8.17 -24.72
CA LEU A 334 12.62 -7.07 -25.04
C LEU A 334 12.63 -5.98 -23.92
N VAL A 335 11.48 -5.62 -23.40
CA VAL A 335 11.39 -4.63 -22.30
C VAL A 335 12.08 -5.15 -21.04
N ALA A 336 11.88 -6.41 -20.68
CA ALA A 336 12.54 -7.02 -19.53
C ALA A 336 14.08 -7.10 -19.71
N GLU A 337 14.54 -7.46 -20.91
CA GLU A 337 15.96 -7.59 -21.24
C GLU A 337 16.69 -6.23 -21.19
N LEU A 338 16.09 -5.18 -21.76
CA LEU A 338 16.74 -3.87 -21.87
C LEU A 338 16.69 -3.02 -20.59
N ASN A 339 15.66 -3.19 -19.74
CA ASN A 339 15.38 -2.29 -18.62
C ASN A 339 15.24 -3.00 -17.28
N GLY A 340 15.81 -4.18 -17.10
CA GLY A 340 15.64 -5.03 -15.94
C GLY A 340 15.82 -4.31 -14.60
N LYS A 341 16.90 -3.51 -14.41
CA LYS A 341 17.14 -2.76 -13.17
C LYS A 341 16.08 -1.68 -12.95
N GLN A 342 15.76 -0.87 -13.95
CA GLN A 342 14.77 0.20 -13.82
C GLN A 342 13.36 -0.35 -13.57
N LEU A 343 13.03 -1.49 -14.18
CA LEU A 343 11.79 -2.19 -13.90
C LEU A 343 11.77 -2.75 -12.47
N ALA A 344 12.88 -3.27 -11.97
CA ALA A 344 12.99 -3.74 -10.59
C ALA A 344 12.78 -2.60 -9.59
N GLU A 345 13.42 -1.44 -9.78
CA GLU A 345 13.21 -0.24 -8.98
C GLU A 345 11.74 0.20 -9.00
N LEU A 346 11.13 0.20 -10.18
CA LEU A 346 9.73 0.59 -10.38
C LEU A 346 8.75 -0.34 -9.64
N VAL A 347 8.88 -1.66 -9.80
CA VAL A 347 7.93 -2.62 -9.19
C VAL A 347 8.11 -2.76 -7.68
N THR A 348 9.31 -2.48 -7.17
CA THR A 348 9.61 -2.48 -5.74
C THR A 348 9.31 -1.15 -5.06
N GLY A 349 9.16 -0.05 -5.84
CA GLY A 349 8.97 1.31 -5.33
C GLY A 349 10.26 1.99 -4.88
N LEU A 350 11.44 1.38 -5.11
CA LEU A 350 12.73 1.94 -4.71
C LEU A 350 13.09 3.23 -5.46
N ASP A 351 12.51 3.46 -6.63
CA ASP A 351 12.67 4.67 -7.42
C ASP A 351 11.78 5.84 -6.97
N THR A 352 10.98 5.67 -5.91
CA THR A 352 10.10 6.72 -5.39
C THR A 352 10.93 7.92 -4.94
N TRP A 353 10.53 9.09 -5.39
CA TRP A 353 11.10 10.38 -5.07
C TRP A 353 9.99 11.40 -4.78
N TYR A 354 10.18 12.24 -3.78
CA TYR A 354 9.28 13.35 -3.45
C TYR A 354 10.02 14.68 -3.59
N ASP A 355 9.31 15.71 -4.06
CA ASP A 355 9.86 17.06 -4.12
C ASP A 355 10.24 17.52 -2.69
N PRO A 356 11.53 17.80 -2.41
CA PRO A 356 11.97 18.23 -1.10
C PRO A 356 11.49 19.65 -0.72
N ARG A 357 10.93 20.40 -1.67
CA ARG A 357 10.46 21.80 -1.53
C ARG A 357 11.52 22.79 -1.08
N ILE A 358 12.76 22.33 -0.95
CA ILE A 358 13.92 23.12 -0.61
C ILE A 358 14.92 22.99 -1.76
N PRO A 359 15.48 24.09 -2.27
CA PRO A 359 16.49 24.03 -3.31
C PRO A 359 17.69 23.19 -2.91
N GLY A 360 18.20 22.38 -3.84
CA GLY A 360 19.39 21.55 -3.64
C GLY A 360 19.52 20.54 -4.77
N ASP A 361 20.74 20.07 -4.98
CA ASP A 361 21.10 19.10 -6.03
C ASP A 361 21.65 17.77 -5.48
N HIS A 362 21.61 17.59 -4.14
CA HIS A 362 22.11 16.39 -3.52
C HIS A 362 21.28 15.15 -3.91
N PRO A 363 21.91 14.04 -4.32
CA PRO A 363 21.20 12.87 -4.87
C PRO A 363 20.24 12.18 -3.89
N LEU A 364 20.41 12.38 -2.58
CA LEU A 364 19.52 11.83 -1.55
C LEU A 364 18.27 12.68 -1.30
N LEU A 365 18.24 13.94 -1.74
CA LEU A 365 17.09 14.82 -1.51
C LEU A 365 15.80 14.21 -2.10
N GLY A 366 14.74 14.15 -1.30
CA GLY A 366 13.44 13.57 -1.67
C GLY A 366 13.41 12.04 -1.75
N ARG A 367 14.53 11.35 -1.56
CA ARG A 367 14.60 9.87 -1.53
C ARG A 367 14.51 9.36 -0.11
N LEU A 368 14.18 8.08 0.04
CA LEU A 368 14.27 7.41 1.34
C LEU A 368 15.75 7.35 1.76
N ALA A 369 16.03 7.79 2.99
CA ALA A 369 17.38 7.73 3.54
C ALA A 369 17.87 6.27 3.65
N PRO A 370 19.11 5.95 3.24
CA PRO A 370 19.68 4.64 3.49
C PRO A 370 19.80 4.40 5.01
N ASN A 371 19.69 3.15 5.41
CA ASN A 371 19.80 2.77 6.83
C ASN A 371 21.27 2.66 7.26
N LEU A 372 21.94 3.80 7.38
CA LEU A 372 23.34 3.86 7.76
C LEU A 372 23.54 3.72 9.28
N PRO A 373 24.63 3.08 9.73
CA PRO A 373 25.07 3.18 11.11
C PRO A 373 25.53 4.62 11.41
N VAL A 374 25.08 5.15 12.54
CA VAL A 374 25.40 6.51 13.00
C VAL A 374 25.74 6.48 14.49
N VAL A 375 26.39 7.54 14.98
CA VAL A 375 26.67 7.71 16.41
C VAL A 375 25.92 8.96 16.87
N VAL A 376 25.03 8.84 17.84
CA VAL A 376 24.28 9.96 18.42
C VAL A 376 24.57 9.98 19.93
N ASP A 377 25.02 11.12 20.44
CA ASP A 377 25.42 11.27 21.86
C ASP A 377 26.38 10.17 22.35
N GLY A 378 27.34 9.79 21.47
CA GLY A 378 28.33 8.76 21.74
C GLY A 378 27.82 7.32 21.72
N ARG A 379 26.57 7.08 21.31
CA ARG A 379 25.97 5.75 21.23
C ARG A 379 25.81 5.33 19.78
N PRO A 380 26.28 4.13 19.38
CA PRO A 380 26.03 3.59 18.07
C PRO A 380 24.55 3.25 17.90
N THR A 381 23.97 3.60 16.78
CA THR A 381 22.58 3.35 16.39
C THR A 381 22.47 3.33 14.86
N THR A 382 21.27 3.23 14.32
CA THR A 382 21.01 3.31 12.88
C THR A 382 19.97 4.39 12.57
N VAL A 383 19.91 4.82 11.30
CA VAL A 383 18.88 5.77 10.85
C VAL A 383 17.49 5.20 11.10
N SER A 384 17.27 3.91 10.85
CA SER A 384 15.98 3.26 11.12
C SER A 384 15.61 3.31 12.60
N GLU A 385 16.53 3.01 13.50
CA GLU A 385 16.28 3.05 14.95
C GLU A 385 15.89 4.46 15.43
N LEU A 386 16.52 5.50 14.90
CA LEU A 386 16.20 6.88 15.23
C LEU A 386 14.81 7.30 14.76
N LEU A 387 14.30 6.68 13.69
CA LEU A 387 12.98 6.97 13.12
C LEU A 387 11.83 6.18 13.76
N ARG A 388 12.12 5.15 14.58
CA ARG A 388 11.08 4.32 15.24
C ARG A 388 10.02 5.13 16.01
N PRO A 389 10.39 6.25 16.71
CA PRO A 389 9.39 7.07 17.39
C PRO A 389 8.48 7.90 16.46
N GLY A 390 8.60 7.80 15.13
CA GLY A 390 7.81 8.56 14.18
C GLY A 390 8.08 10.07 14.20
N ARG A 391 9.32 10.48 14.51
CA ARG A 391 9.74 11.88 14.60
C ARG A 391 10.80 12.21 13.56
N PRO A 392 10.91 13.49 13.10
CA PRO A 392 11.99 13.90 12.23
C PRO A 392 13.34 13.77 12.94
N VAL A 393 14.37 13.47 12.16
CA VAL A 393 15.74 13.29 12.67
C VAL A 393 16.67 14.26 11.95
N LEU A 394 17.43 15.04 12.72
CA LEU A 394 18.51 15.87 12.20
C LEU A 394 19.85 15.23 12.59
N LEU A 395 20.68 14.91 11.60
CA LEU A 395 21.99 14.28 11.76
C LEU A 395 23.11 15.27 11.36
N PRO A 396 23.64 16.07 12.29
CA PRO A 396 24.70 17.04 11.99
C PRO A 396 26.01 16.35 11.58
N ASP A 397 26.33 15.18 12.15
CA ASP A 397 27.59 14.47 11.93
C ASP A 397 27.72 13.82 10.55
N LEU A 398 26.61 13.67 9.81
CA LEU A 398 26.61 13.24 8.41
C LEU A 398 26.69 14.41 7.41
N GLY A 399 27.32 15.50 7.79
CA GLY A 399 27.38 16.73 6.98
C GLY A 399 26.08 17.56 7.05
N GLY A 400 25.18 17.21 7.96
CA GLY A 400 23.85 17.85 8.10
C GLY A 400 22.80 17.18 7.19
N VAL A 401 21.97 16.33 7.75
CA VAL A 401 20.84 15.68 7.03
C VAL A 401 19.60 15.77 7.88
N LEU A 402 18.51 16.34 7.34
CA LEU A 402 17.19 16.31 7.94
C LEU A 402 16.37 15.20 7.26
N ILE A 403 15.90 14.25 8.07
CA ILE A 403 15.10 13.12 7.62
C ILE A 403 13.68 13.25 8.22
N ARG A 404 12.67 13.13 7.38
CA ARG A 404 11.25 13.16 7.77
C ARG A 404 10.87 11.89 8.55
N PRO A 405 9.74 11.91 9.31
CA PRO A 405 9.26 10.72 10.04
C PRO A 405 9.01 9.50 9.16
N ASP A 406 8.66 9.68 7.89
CA ASP A 406 8.48 8.61 6.90
C ASP A 406 9.81 8.12 6.27
N GLY A 407 10.94 8.65 6.73
CA GLY A 407 12.28 8.26 6.30
C GLY A 407 12.82 9.00 5.06
N HIS A 408 12.06 9.90 4.43
CA HIS A 408 12.55 10.64 3.27
C HIS A 408 13.43 11.81 3.68
N VAL A 409 14.51 12.04 2.91
CA VAL A 409 15.46 13.13 3.13
C VAL A 409 14.82 14.45 2.70
N ALA A 410 14.66 15.34 3.67
CA ALA A 410 14.07 16.67 3.46
C ALA A 410 15.11 17.74 3.14
N TRP A 411 16.34 17.59 3.65
CA TRP A 411 17.41 18.56 3.49
C TRP A 411 18.79 17.92 3.70
N VAL A 412 19.79 18.42 2.99
CA VAL A 412 21.19 17.97 3.10
C VAL A 412 22.14 19.18 3.06
N ALA A 413 23.04 19.26 4.05
CA ALA A 413 24.33 19.96 4.11
C ALA A 413 24.41 21.44 3.66
N ASP A 414 23.30 22.15 3.55
CA ASP A 414 23.30 23.58 3.24
C ASP A 414 22.85 24.42 4.46
N PRO A 415 23.72 24.95 5.29
CA PRO A 415 23.36 25.74 6.47
C PRO A 415 22.46 26.95 6.15
N ALA A 416 22.56 27.49 4.95
CA ALA A 416 21.75 28.64 4.54
C ALA A 416 20.26 28.31 4.39
N THR A 417 19.94 27.05 4.11
CA THR A 417 18.56 26.58 3.89
C THR A 417 18.01 25.69 5.02
N LEU A 418 18.81 25.41 6.07
CA LEU A 418 18.37 24.57 7.19
C LEU A 418 17.12 25.11 7.90
N THR A 419 17.10 26.40 8.20
CA THR A 419 15.94 27.04 8.86
C THR A 419 14.68 26.88 8.01
N ALA A 420 14.77 27.14 6.72
CA ALA A 420 13.65 26.96 5.81
C ALA A 420 13.19 25.49 5.72
N ALA A 421 14.11 24.54 5.76
CA ALA A 421 13.80 23.12 5.78
C ALA A 421 13.05 22.71 7.07
N LEU A 422 13.51 23.18 8.22
CA LEU A 422 12.85 22.94 9.50
C LEU A 422 11.43 23.54 9.50
N GLU A 423 11.29 24.81 9.10
CA GLU A 423 9.99 25.48 8.98
C GLU A 423 9.03 24.74 8.03
N THR A 424 9.55 24.20 6.91
CA THR A 424 8.74 23.49 5.91
C THR A 424 8.25 22.13 6.40
N TRP A 425 9.06 21.40 7.19
CA TRP A 425 8.80 20.00 7.46
C TRP A 425 8.52 19.66 8.93
N THR A 426 8.95 20.50 9.88
CA THR A 426 8.79 20.20 11.32
C THR A 426 7.89 21.19 12.05
N GLY A 427 7.62 22.34 11.46
CA GLY A 427 6.90 23.42 12.09
C GLY A 427 7.75 24.19 13.15
N PRO A 428 7.18 25.20 13.77
CA PRO A 428 7.84 25.98 14.80
C PRO A 428 8.11 25.21 16.08
#